data_b665206f598c0b58efaaa7fe93d7f8fd
#
_entry.id   b665206f598c0b58efaaa7fe93d7f8fd
#
_cell.length_a   1.000
_cell.length_b   1.000
_cell.length_c   1.000
_cell.angle_alpha   90.00
_cell.angle_beta   90.00
_cell.angle_gamma   90.00
#
_symmetry.space_group_name_H-M   'P 1'
#
loop_
_entity.id
_entity.type
_entity.pdbx_description
1 polymer ?
#
loop_
_entity_poly.entity_id
_entity_poly.type
_entity_poly.pdbx_seq_one_letter_code
_entity_poly.pdbx_strand_id
1 'polypeptide(L)'
;MMKLSKLICPECQAENERNADACRECGHSLGFVNVNLLSDPYFQEGLEERYHAAIANLPGTEVQRFAEIIDREGQAVINMSFEVLRLLVNENEDYLSYQRGVEQGKIVKRTFQHDRFQCIVESAFYGFDGRNLVYAALSLDDNGVSAYGDVSVVLRKKNIEKRTTFFERDTFLLFDDLTEKGWKLKDIIPAGHCGTWRERTKIAAIKHGDQVKAGHQTADFAAMILKNGDERTDDEFIELHIFNKVGPTNFERITFQKKLTTPFERQQFKILKSKLSSLQVGVIEA
;
A
#
# COMPACT_ATOMS: atom_id res chain seq x y z
N MET A 1 -25.11 15.48 2.67
CA MET A 1 -24.16 14.40 2.93
C MET A 1 -24.34 13.38 1.80
N MET A 2 -23.35 13.21 0.96
CA MET A 2 -23.38 12.23 -0.17
C MET A 2 -23.39 10.83 0.45
N LYS A 3 -24.27 9.97 -0.04
CA LYS A 3 -24.42 8.61 0.49
C LYS A 3 -23.81 7.65 -0.54
N LEU A 4 -22.83 6.86 -0.13
CA LEU A 4 -22.26 5.82 -0.99
C LEU A 4 -23.33 4.83 -1.43
N SER A 5 -23.19 4.26 -2.61
CA SER A 5 -24.10 3.25 -3.12
C SER A 5 -24.02 1.96 -2.29
N LYS A 6 -25.08 1.17 -2.30
CA LYS A 6 -25.09 -0.13 -1.63
C LYS A 6 -24.33 -1.18 -2.43
N LEU A 7 -23.77 -2.17 -1.74
CA LEU A 7 -23.18 -3.35 -2.34
C LEU A 7 -24.23 -4.42 -2.50
N ILE A 8 -24.49 -4.86 -3.72
CA ILE A 8 -25.49 -5.89 -4.03
C ILE A 8 -24.84 -7.27 -3.95
N CYS A 9 -25.41 -8.16 -3.15
CA CYS A 9 -24.95 -9.53 -3.07
C CYS A 9 -25.21 -10.27 -4.40
N PRO A 10 -24.21 -10.92 -5.01
CA PRO A 10 -24.39 -11.63 -6.26
C PRO A 10 -25.27 -12.89 -6.13
N GLU A 11 -25.37 -13.46 -4.94
CA GLU A 11 -26.13 -14.69 -4.71
C GLU A 11 -27.61 -14.45 -4.42
N CYS A 12 -27.91 -13.52 -3.50
CA CYS A 12 -29.30 -13.32 -3.04
C CYS A 12 -29.87 -11.94 -3.34
N GLN A 13 -29.12 -11.09 -4.01
CA GLN A 13 -29.49 -9.72 -4.42
C GLN A 13 -29.78 -8.77 -3.25
N ALA A 14 -29.44 -9.15 -2.02
CA ALA A 14 -29.62 -8.30 -0.85
C ALA A 14 -28.66 -7.11 -0.87
N GLU A 15 -29.14 -5.95 -0.44
CA GLU A 15 -28.34 -4.75 -0.26
C GLU A 15 -27.49 -4.85 1.01
N ASN A 16 -26.21 -4.53 0.90
CA ASN A 16 -25.25 -4.49 1.99
C ASN A 16 -24.52 -3.14 2.05
N GLU A 17 -23.91 -2.84 3.18
CA GLU A 17 -23.03 -1.68 3.29
C GLU A 17 -21.73 -1.94 2.51
N ARG A 18 -21.08 -0.89 2.01
CA ARG A 18 -19.85 -1.02 1.23
C ARG A 18 -18.69 -1.63 2.01
N ASN A 19 -18.67 -1.46 3.31
CA ASN A 19 -17.66 -2.02 4.20
C ASN A 19 -18.01 -3.41 4.74
N ALA A 20 -19.01 -4.09 4.14
CA ALA A 20 -19.33 -5.49 4.50
C ALA A 20 -18.38 -6.45 3.76
N ASP A 21 -17.91 -7.48 4.46
CA ASP A 21 -17.11 -8.59 3.93
C ASP A 21 -17.97 -9.80 3.58
N ALA A 22 -19.16 -9.88 4.19
CA ALA A 22 -20.15 -10.95 3.96
C ALA A 22 -21.56 -10.38 3.87
N CYS A 23 -22.39 -11.03 3.07
CA CYS A 23 -23.81 -10.68 2.95
C CYS A 23 -24.56 -10.97 4.25
N ARG A 24 -25.29 -9.98 4.75
CA ARG A 24 -26.06 -10.08 5.99
C ARG A 24 -27.22 -11.08 5.90
N GLU A 25 -27.71 -11.39 4.69
CA GLU A 25 -28.87 -12.28 4.50
C GLU A 25 -28.45 -13.74 4.26
N CYS A 26 -27.42 -13.97 3.41
CA CYS A 26 -27.04 -15.34 3.04
C CYS A 26 -25.61 -15.73 3.43
N GLY A 27 -24.83 -14.83 4.01
CA GLY A 27 -23.45 -15.10 4.44
C GLY A 27 -22.44 -15.21 3.28
N HIS A 28 -22.85 -15.02 2.03
CA HIS A 28 -21.95 -15.05 0.89
C HIS A 28 -20.86 -13.99 1.04
N SER A 29 -19.59 -14.36 0.74
CA SER A 29 -18.47 -13.40 0.78
C SER A 29 -18.65 -12.29 -0.28
N LEU A 30 -18.57 -11.06 0.16
CA LEU A 30 -18.69 -9.88 -0.69
C LEU A 30 -17.31 -9.34 -1.14
N GLY A 31 -16.23 -10.03 -0.78
CA GLY A 31 -14.88 -9.61 -1.09
C GLY A 31 -14.20 -8.82 0.02
N PHE A 32 -13.30 -7.93 -0.35
CA PHE A 32 -12.49 -7.19 0.62
C PHE A 32 -13.05 -5.79 0.85
N VAL A 33 -13.30 -5.45 2.11
CA VAL A 33 -14.00 -4.24 2.53
C VAL A 33 -13.35 -2.94 2.02
N ASN A 34 -12.03 -2.85 2.00
CA ASN A 34 -11.32 -1.70 1.46
C ASN A 34 -11.53 -1.55 -0.06
N VAL A 35 -11.49 -2.64 -0.81
CA VAL A 35 -11.71 -2.66 -2.25
C VAL A 35 -13.17 -2.37 -2.59
N ASN A 36 -14.11 -2.98 -1.86
CA ASN A 36 -15.54 -2.74 -2.04
C ASN A 36 -15.89 -1.26 -1.87
N LEU A 37 -15.29 -0.61 -0.86
CA LEU A 37 -15.50 0.80 -0.61
C LEU A 37 -15.03 1.65 -1.80
N LEU A 38 -13.78 1.47 -2.25
CA LEU A 38 -13.19 2.27 -3.32
C LEU A 38 -13.70 1.90 -4.72
N SER A 39 -14.44 0.82 -4.85
CA SER A 39 -15.16 0.48 -6.08
C SER A 39 -16.51 1.20 -6.21
N ASP A 40 -16.87 2.08 -5.27
CA ASP A 40 -18.06 2.91 -5.40
C ASP A 40 -17.91 3.89 -6.57
N PRO A 41 -18.97 4.11 -7.39
CA PRO A 41 -18.94 5.05 -8.48
C PRO A 41 -18.42 6.44 -8.11
N TYR A 42 -18.71 6.92 -6.91
CA TYR A 42 -18.20 8.19 -6.41
C TYR A 42 -16.66 8.28 -6.49
N PHE A 43 -15.96 7.25 -6.01
CA PHE A 43 -14.50 7.24 -6.05
C PHE A 43 -13.96 7.04 -7.46
N GLN A 44 -14.63 6.18 -8.25
CA GLN A 44 -14.22 5.87 -9.61
C GLN A 44 -14.37 7.07 -10.55
N GLU A 45 -15.51 7.75 -10.51
CA GLU A 45 -15.78 8.95 -11.33
C GLU A 45 -14.81 10.09 -10.98
N GLY A 46 -14.61 10.39 -9.71
CA GLY A 46 -13.67 11.42 -9.31
C GLY A 46 -12.22 11.09 -9.65
N LEU A 47 -11.85 9.81 -9.65
CA LEU A 47 -10.53 9.39 -10.10
C LEU A 47 -10.36 9.59 -11.62
N GLU A 48 -11.39 9.27 -12.43
CA GLU A 48 -11.37 9.53 -13.86
C GLU A 48 -11.25 11.02 -14.17
N GLU A 49 -12.05 11.86 -13.50
CA GLU A 49 -11.99 13.30 -13.67
C GLU A 49 -10.60 13.86 -13.39
N ARG A 50 -10.01 13.48 -12.25
CA ARG A 50 -8.65 13.92 -11.90
C ARG A 50 -7.60 13.37 -12.86
N TYR A 51 -7.72 12.13 -13.28
CA TYR A 51 -6.83 11.52 -14.26
C TYR A 51 -6.85 12.28 -15.59
N HIS A 52 -8.03 12.52 -16.15
CA HIS A 52 -8.15 13.29 -17.38
C HIS A 52 -7.61 14.71 -17.27
N ALA A 53 -7.86 15.38 -16.14
CA ALA A 53 -7.27 16.70 -15.88
C ALA A 53 -5.73 16.66 -15.81
N ALA A 54 -5.16 15.65 -15.15
CA ALA A 54 -3.72 15.50 -14.99
C ALA A 54 -3.02 15.26 -16.34
N ILE A 55 -3.61 14.47 -17.24
CA ILE A 55 -2.99 14.12 -18.52
C ILE A 55 -3.32 15.07 -19.67
N ALA A 56 -4.28 15.98 -19.52
CA ALA A 56 -4.81 16.81 -20.62
C ALA A 56 -3.74 17.62 -21.37
N ASN A 57 -2.68 18.04 -20.69
CA ASN A 57 -1.60 18.86 -21.25
C ASN A 57 -0.26 18.12 -21.37
N LEU A 58 -0.27 16.79 -21.19
CA LEU A 58 0.94 15.99 -21.21
C LEU A 58 1.14 15.29 -22.55
N PRO A 59 2.41 14.98 -22.95
CA PRO A 59 2.68 14.17 -24.13
C PRO A 59 2.07 12.77 -23.97
N GLY A 60 0.98 12.49 -24.67
CA GLY A 60 0.19 11.26 -24.49
C GLY A 60 0.99 9.96 -24.59
N THR A 61 1.99 9.94 -25.50
CA THR A 61 2.87 8.77 -25.69
C THR A 61 3.74 8.48 -24.47
N GLU A 62 4.26 9.50 -23.79
CA GLU A 62 5.11 9.33 -22.63
C GLU A 62 4.31 8.94 -21.39
N VAL A 63 3.14 9.54 -21.19
CA VAL A 63 2.22 9.16 -20.11
C VAL A 63 1.72 7.73 -20.29
N GLN A 64 1.40 7.33 -21.50
CA GLN A 64 1.01 5.96 -21.80
C GLN A 64 2.14 4.98 -21.48
N ARG A 65 3.37 5.28 -21.91
CA ARG A 65 4.56 4.48 -21.61
C ARG A 65 4.80 4.35 -20.10
N PHE A 66 4.67 5.46 -19.35
CA PHE A 66 4.77 5.46 -17.90
C PHE A 66 3.71 4.53 -17.28
N ALA A 67 2.45 4.65 -17.72
CA ALA A 67 1.36 3.79 -17.25
C ALA A 67 1.62 2.30 -17.55
N GLU A 68 2.12 1.97 -18.75
CA GLU A 68 2.47 0.60 -19.13
C GLU A 68 3.58 0.01 -18.25
N ILE A 69 4.58 0.80 -17.87
CA ILE A 69 5.65 0.39 -16.97
C ILE A 69 5.09 0.13 -15.57
N ILE A 70 4.27 1.04 -15.04
CA ILE A 70 3.59 0.85 -13.75
C ILE A 70 2.72 -0.43 -13.78
N ASP A 71 2.02 -0.67 -14.87
CA ASP A 71 1.16 -1.86 -14.99
C ASP A 71 1.96 -3.16 -14.98
N ARG A 72 3.07 -3.21 -15.70
CA ARG A 72 3.92 -4.37 -15.86
C ARG A 72 4.83 -4.62 -14.67
N GLU A 73 5.49 -3.58 -14.17
CA GLU A 73 6.62 -3.66 -13.21
C GLU A 73 6.24 -3.19 -11.80
N GLY A 74 5.11 -2.49 -11.65
CA GLY A 74 4.67 -1.95 -10.36
C GLY A 74 4.40 -3.05 -9.32
N GLN A 75 5.14 -2.98 -8.22
CA GLN A 75 5.13 -3.97 -7.15
C GLN A 75 4.79 -3.31 -5.81
N ALA A 76 4.24 -4.10 -4.89
CA ALA A 76 4.05 -3.69 -3.50
C ALA A 76 5.29 -4.10 -2.68
N VAL A 77 5.90 -3.13 -2.02
CA VAL A 77 7.10 -3.35 -1.21
C VAL A 77 6.86 -2.89 0.23
N ILE A 78 7.19 -3.77 1.17
CA ILE A 78 7.20 -3.47 2.60
C ILE A 78 8.66 -3.38 3.06
N ASN A 79 9.01 -2.32 3.79
CA ASN A 79 10.30 -2.26 4.47
C ASN A 79 10.18 -2.71 5.92
N MET A 80 11.20 -3.41 6.39
CA MET A 80 11.31 -3.85 7.77
C MET A 80 12.77 -4.02 8.19
N SER A 81 13.02 -4.11 9.49
CA SER A 81 14.35 -4.45 9.98
C SER A 81 14.65 -5.93 9.73
N PHE A 82 15.93 -6.28 9.66
CA PHE A 82 16.38 -7.68 9.57
C PHE A 82 15.81 -8.54 10.71
N GLU A 83 15.71 -7.98 11.90
CA GLU A 83 15.19 -8.71 13.07
C GLU A 83 13.69 -9.05 12.89
N VAL A 84 12.90 -8.12 12.40
CA VAL A 84 11.47 -8.36 12.09
C VAL A 84 11.34 -9.45 11.04
N LEU A 85 12.09 -9.36 9.93
CA LEU A 85 12.08 -10.39 8.89
C LEU A 85 12.42 -11.76 9.45
N ARG A 86 13.47 -11.83 10.28
CA ARG A 86 13.92 -13.06 10.91
C ARG A 86 12.83 -13.69 11.78
N LEU A 87 12.15 -12.89 12.59
CA LEU A 87 11.03 -13.37 13.40
C LEU A 87 9.89 -13.92 12.56
N LEU A 88 9.44 -13.16 11.56
CA LEU A 88 8.34 -13.58 10.68
C LEU A 88 8.63 -14.93 10.00
N VAL A 89 9.82 -15.08 9.44
CA VAL A 89 10.18 -16.30 8.69
C VAL A 89 10.47 -17.48 9.64
N ASN A 90 11.07 -17.24 10.80
CA ASN A 90 11.39 -18.30 11.74
C ASN A 90 10.17 -18.87 12.45
N GLU A 91 9.27 -18.00 12.86
CA GLU A 91 8.06 -18.36 13.61
C GLU A 91 6.85 -18.58 12.66
N ASN A 92 7.02 -18.36 11.36
CA ASN A 92 5.94 -18.39 10.37
C ASN A 92 4.77 -17.48 10.76
N GLU A 93 5.12 -16.28 11.27
CA GLU A 93 4.15 -15.29 11.73
C GLU A 93 3.76 -14.32 10.62
N ASP A 94 2.63 -13.65 10.83
CA ASP A 94 2.18 -12.58 9.97
C ASP A 94 2.82 -11.24 10.36
N TYR A 95 3.11 -10.40 9.37
CA TYR A 95 3.48 -9.02 9.58
C TYR A 95 2.29 -8.27 10.18
N LEU A 96 2.52 -7.67 11.33
CA LEU A 96 1.49 -6.96 12.08
C LEU A 96 1.44 -5.49 11.66
N SER A 97 0.24 -4.93 11.62
CA SER A 97 0.11 -3.46 11.66
C SER A 97 0.74 -2.93 12.95
N TYR A 98 1.11 -1.65 12.94
CA TYR A 98 1.70 -1.00 14.12
C TYR A 98 0.84 -1.19 15.37
N GLN A 99 -0.48 -0.94 15.26
CA GLN A 99 -1.39 -1.06 16.41
C GLN A 99 -1.49 -2.49 16.95
N ARG A 100 -1.59 -3.49 16.08
CA ARG A 100 -1.58 -4.90 16.51
C ARG A 100 -0.26 -5.28 17.17
N GLY A 101 0.86 -4.78 16.64
CA GLY A 101 2.17 -4.98 17.25
C GLY A 101 2.27 -4.40 18.65
N VAL A 102 1.73 -3.19 18.85
CA VAL A 102 1.66 -2.55 20.19
C VAL A 102 0.73 -3.31 21.12
N GLU A 103 -0.47 -3.69 20.68
CA GLU A 103 -1.44 -4.45 21.47
C GLU A 103 -0.90 -5.81 21.92
N GLN A 104 -0.10 -6.46 21.08
CA GLN A 104 0.55 -7.74 21.39
C GLN A 104 1.87 -7.59 22.16
N GLY A 105 2.28 -6.35 22.47
CA GLY A 105 3.54 -6.08 23.17
C GLY A 105 4.79 -6.36 22.32
N LYS A 106 4.64 -6.57 21.01
CA LYS A 106 5.76 -6.83 20.07
C LYS A 106 6.42 -5.54 19.58
N ILE A 107 5.70 -4.43 19.63
CA ILE A 107 6.18 -3.10 19.25
C ILE A 107 6.00 -2.16 20.43
N VAL A 108 7.05 -1.41 20.75
CA VAL A 108 6.99 -0.36 21.78
C VAL A 108 6.19 0.81 21.22
N LYS A 109 5.18 1.25 21.97
CA LYS A 109 4.35 2.39 21.58
C LYS A 109 5.20 3.64 21.38
N ARG A 110 5.20 4.16 20.15
CA ARG A 110 5.87 5.40 19.81
C ARG A 110 5.10 6.61 20.35
N THR A 111 5.82 7.67 20.68
CA THR A 111 5.22 8.93 21.15
C THR A 111 4.72 9.82 20.02
N PHE A 112 5.01 9.49 18.78
CA PHE A 112 4.65 10.27 17.61
C PHE A 112 3.14 10.37 17.43
N GLN A 113 2.66 11.57 17.22
CA GLN A 113 1.25 11.89 16.96
C GLN A 113 0.72 11.14 15.74
N HIS A 114 1.53 11.00 14.68
CA HIS A 114 1.24 10.30 13.44
C HIS A 114 0.68 8.89 13.66
N ASP A 115 1.38 8.07 14.43
CA ASP A 115 0.98 6.67 14.66
C ASP A 115 -0.34 6.54 15.44
N ARG A 116 -0.76 7.60 16.14
CA ARG A 116 -2.04 7.64 16.87
C ARG A 116 -3.21 8.06 15.99
N PHE A 117 -2.97 9.03 15.11
CA PHE A 117 -4.01 9.59 14.25
C PHE A 117 -4.29 8.73 13.05
N GLN A 118 -3.30 8.08 12.45
CA GLN A 118 -3.46 7.29 11.26
C GLN A 118 -4.56 6.23 11.41
N CYS A 119 -4.54 5.44 12.48
CA CYS A 119 -5.56 4.43 12.73
C CYS A 119 -6.97 5.01 12.90
N ILE A 120 -7.07 6.16 13.57
CA ILE A 120 -8.37 6.83 13.80
C ILE A 120 -8.94 7.32 12.47
N VAL A 121 -8.11 7.94 11.65
CA VAL A 121 -8.50 8.45 10.35
C VAL A 121 -8.89 7.33 9.39
N GLU A 122 -8.10 6.27 9.34
CA GLU A 122 -8.40 5.10 8.50
C GLU A 122 -9.65 4.37 8.93
N SER A 123 -9.85 4.21 10.24
CA SER A 123 -11.09 3.64 10.76
C SER A 123 -12.31 4.49 10.42
N ALA A 124 -12.16 5.82 10.47
CA ALA A 124 -13.22 6.74 10.07
C ALA A 124 -13.51 6.70 8.56
N PHE A 125 -12.46 6.58 7.75
CA PHE A 125 -12.56 6.49 6.30
C PHE A 125 -13.20 5.18 5.84
N TYR A 126 -12.63 4.07 6.26
CA TYR A 126 -13.08 2.76 5.81
C TYR A 126 -14.36 2.28 6.51
N GLY A 127 -14.71 2.86 7.65
CA GLY A 127 -15.81 2.38 8.49
C GLY A 127 -15.56 1.00 9.12
N PHE A 128 -14.29 0.55 9.13
CA PHE A 128 -13.82 -0.65 9.83
C PHE A 128 -12.51 -0.35 10.54
N ASP A 129 -12.07 -1.29 11.36
CA ASP A 129 -10.85 -1.14 12.14
C ASP A 129 -9.60 -1.19 11.27
N GLY A 130 -8.90 -0.07 11.09
CA GLY A 130 -7.65 0.06 10.34
C GLY A 130 -6.52 -0.88 10.81
N ARG A 131 -6.65 -1.49 12.00
CA ARG A 131 -5.73 -2.54 12.49
C ARG A 131 -5.62 -3.76 11.57
N ASN A 132 -6.55 -3.93 10.64
CA ASN A 132 -6.49 -4.99 9.63
C ASN A 132 -5.73 -4.59 8.37
N LEU A 133 -5.15 -3.40 8.32
CA LEU A 133 -4.38 -2.91 7.19
C LEU A 133 -2.88 -3.13 7.39
N VAL A 134 -2.23 -3.61 6.36
CA VAL A 134 -0.77 -3.64 6.22
C VAL A 134 -0.38 -2.64 5.16
N TYR A 135 0.56 -1.77 5.50
CA TYR A 135 1.02 -0.70 4.61
C TYR A 135 2.19 -1.15 3.76
N ALA A 136 2.22 -0.72 2.52
CA ALA A 136 3.29 -0.94 1.57
C ALA A 136 3.46 0.31 0.69
N ALA A 137 4.56 0.38 -0.04
CA ALA A 137 4.77 1.39 -1.08
C ALA A 137 4.69 0.76 -2.47
N LEU A 138 4.24 1.54 -3.48
CA LEU A 138 4.44 1.19 -4.87
C LEU A 138 5.90 1.39 -5.24
N SER A 139 6.51 0.40 -5.88
CA SER A 139 7.90 0.44 -6.33
C SER A 139 8.07 -0.16 -7.72
N LEU A 140 9.10 0.27 -8.44
CA LEU A 140 9.51 -0.26 -9.75
C LEU A 140 10.89 -0.94 -9.73
N ASP A 141 11.63 -0.82 -8.62
CA ASP A 141 13.02 -1.27 -8.49
C ASP A 141 13.27 -2.13 -7.25
N ASP A 142 12.21 -2.68 -6.66
CA ASP A 142 12.25 -3.48 -5.44
C ASP A 142 12.66 -2.74 -4.15
N ASN A 143 12.98 -1.46 -4.24
CA ASN A 143 13.23 -0.62 -3.07
C ASN A 143 11.91 -0.13 -2.49
N GLY A 144 11.89 0.08 -1.20
CA GLY A 144 10.75 0.67 -0.50
C GLY A 144 11.19 1.85 0.35
N VAL A 145 10.34 2.27 1.28
CA VAL A 145 10.58 3.43 2.14
C VAL A 145 11.59 3.06 3.23
N SER A 146 12.83 3.54 3.09
CA SER A 146 13.97 3.18 3.94
C SER A 146 13.79 3.54 5.42
N ALA A 147 12.97 4.55 5.71
CA ALA A 147 12.63 4.94 7.09
C ALA A 147 11.99 3.82 7.92
N TYR A 148 11.41 2.79 7.26
CA TYR A 148 10.78 1.65 7.93
C TYR A 148 11.72 0.45 8.13
N GLY A 149 12.91 0.46 7.53
CA GLY A 149 13.92 -0.58 7.72
C GLY A 149 14.79 -0.85 6.49
N ASP A 150 15.89 -1.55 6.72
CA ASP A 150 16.93 -1.80 5.72
C ASP A 150 16.68 -3.05 4.84
N VAL A 151 15.55 -3.70 5.01
CA VAL A 151 15.15 -4.86 4.21
C VAL A 151 13.87 -4.54 3.48
N SER A 152 13.93 -4.56 2.15
CA SER A 152 12.77 -4.41 1.28
C SER A 152 12.21 -5.80 0.93
N VAL A 153 10.92 -5.98 1.13
CA VAL A 153 10.20 -7.23 0.86
C VAL A 153 9.16 -6.97 -0.22
N VAL A 154 9.42 -7.50 -1.41
CA VAL A 154 8.48 -7.48 -2.52
C VAL A 154 7.41 -8.53 -2.30
N LEU A 155 6.16 -8.15 -2.44
CA LEU A 155 5.01 -9.04 -2.24
C LEU A 155 4.53 -9.67 -3.54
N ARG A 156 4.13 -10.94 -3.47
CA ARG A 156 3.53 -11.67 -4.60
C ARG A 156 2.21 -11.01 -5.02
N LYS A 157 2.19 -10.39 -6.19
CA LYS A 157 1.03 -9.70 -6.75
C LYS A 157 -0.24 -10.53 -6.64
N LYS A 158 -0.22 -11.79 -7.07
CA LYS A 158 -1.38 -12.70 -7.05
C LYS A 158 -2.03 -12.89 -5.68
N ASN A 159 -1.27 -12.68 -4.60
CA ASN A 159 -1.74 -12.89 -3.23
C ASN A 159 -2.36 -11.63 -2.61
N ILE A 160 -2.10 -10.46 -3.21
CA ILE A 160 -2.47 -9.18 -2.61
C ILE A 160 -3.35 -8.31 -3.51
N GLU A 161 -3.29 -8.42 -4.83
CA GLU A 161 -3.93 -7.49 -5.79
C GLU A 161 -5.43 -7.30 -5.55
N LYS A 162 -6.16 -8.38 -5.19
CA LYS A 162 -7.61 -8.33 -4.96
C LYS A 162 -8.03 -7.66 -3.66
N ARG A 163 -7.07 -7.41 -2.75
CA ARG A 163 -7.30 -6.87 -1.40
C ARG A 163 -6.44 -5.65 -1.10
N THR A 164 -5.91 -5.01 -2.14
CA THR A 164 -5.06 -3.83 -2.04
C THR A 164 -5.74 -2.61 -2.63
N THR A 165 -5.63 -1.52 -1.91
CA THR A 165 -6.03 -0.18 -2.36
C THR A 165 -4.82 0.75 -2.35
N PHE A 166 -4.90 1.81 -3.14
CA PHE A 166 -3.83 2.77 -3.38
C PHE A 166 -4.27 4.16 -2.94
N PHE A 167 -3.35 4.90 -2.36
CA PHE A 167 -3.47 6.32 -2.08
C PHE A 167 -2.32 7.06 -2.76
N GLU A 168 -2.57 8.25 -3.30
CA GLU A 168 -1.57 9.01 -4.05
C GLU A 168 -0.34 9.42 -3.21
N ARG A 169 -0.44 9.37 -1.88
CA ARG A 169 0.66 9.62 -0.94
C ARG A 169 0.39 8.94 0.40
N ASP A 170 1.36 9.04 1.33
CA ASP A 170 1.14 8.66 2.74
C ASP A 170 -0.20 9.20 3.23
N THR A 171 -1.05 8.33 3.75
CA THR A 171 -2.42 8.68 4.12
C THR A 171 -2.48 9.69 5.25
N PHE A 172 -1.51 9.69 6.16
CA PHE A 172 -1.44 10.69 7.20
C PHE A 172 -1.25 12.09 6.59
N LEU A 173 -0.29 12.25 5.69
CA LEU A 173 -0.02 13.52 5.01
C LEU A 173 -1.18 13.93 4.11
N LEU A 174 -1.83 12.98 3.45
CA LEU A 174 -3.03 13.24 2.65
C LEU A 174 -4.16 13.80 3.50
N PHE A 175 -4.41 13.23 4.67
CA PHE A 175 -5.46 13.70 5.56
C PHE A 175 -5.15 15.05 6.20
N ASP A 176 -3.89 15.32 6.48
CA ASP A 176 -3.44 16.62 6.96
C ASP A 176 -3.73 17.71 5.94
N ASP A 177 -3.30 17.51 4.69
CA ASP A 177 -3.61 18.42 3.58
C ASP A 177 -5.12 18.63 3.36
N LEU A 178 -5.91 17.55 3.44
CA LEU A 178 -7.36 17.64 3.28
C LEU A 178 -8.01 18.42 4.44
N THR A 179 -7.49 18.23 5.65
CA THR A 179 -7.97 18.94 6.85
C THR A 179 -7.66 20.44 6.77
N GLU A 180 -6.48 20.81 6.29
CA GLU A 180 -6.14 22.20 6.01
C GLU A 180 -7.08 22.86 4.98
N LYS A 181 -7.57 22.08 4.01
CA LYS A 181 -8.58 22.48 3.02
C LYS A 181 -10.02 22.41 3.53
N GLY A 182 -10.21 22.15 4.82
CA GLY A 182 -11.52 22.15 5.49
C GLY A 182 -12.24 20.80 5.54
N TRP A 183 -11.60 19.71 5.12
CA TRP A 183 -12.14 18.35 5.31
C TRP A 183 -12.21 18.01 6.80
N LYS A 184 -13.25 17.27 7.18
CA LYS A 184 -13.45 16.80 8.56
C LYS A 184 -13.55 15.30 8.59
N LEU A 185 -13.11 14.68 9.67
CA LEU A 185 -13.08 13.23 9.87
C LEU A 185 -14.44 12.52 9.64
N LYS A 186 -15.54 13.25 9.79
CA LYS A 186 -16.92 12.76 9.53
C LYS A 186 -17.34 12.84 8.07
N ASP A 187 -16.54 13.49 7.23
CA ASP A 187 -16.84 13.69 5.82
C ASP A 187 -16.25 12.53 5.02
N ILE A 188 -16.85 12.23 3.87
CA ILE A 188 -16.27 11.28 2.93
C ILE A 188 -15.02 11.94 2.33
N ILE A 189 -13.93 11.18 2.17
CA ILE A 189 -12.72 11.65 1.49
C ILE A 189 -13.11 12.09 0.07
N PRO A 190 -12.60 13.23 -0.39
CA PRO A 190 -12.82 13.67 -1.76
C PRO A 190 -12.39 12.60 -2.76
N ALA A 191 -13.21 12.38 -3.77
CA ALA A 191 -12.93 11.43 -4.82
C ALA A 191 -11.64 11.78 -5.57
N GLY A 192 -10.98 10.76 -6.11
CA GLY A 192 -9.80 10.95 -6.97
C GLY A 192 -8.43 10.84 -6.27
N HIS A 193 -8.38 10.66 -4.95
CA HIS A 193 -7.14 10.51 -4.19
C HIS A 193 -6.73 9.06 -3.94
N CYS A 194 -7.62 8.12 -4.24
CA CYS A 194 -7.45 6.71 -3.96
C CYS A 194 -8.15 5.83 -4.99
N GLY A 195 -7.75 4.57 -5.07
CA GLY A 195 -8.33 3.58 -5.98
C GLY A 195 -7.94 2.15 -5.61
N THR A 196 -8.36 1.18 -6.40
CA THR A 196 -8.00 -0.22 -6.23
C THR A 196 -6.74 -0.57 -7.04
N TRP A 197 -6.34 -1.83 -7.05
CA TRP A 197 -5.20 -2.30 -7.84
C TRP A 197 -5.34 -1.97 -9.34
N ARG A 198 -6.55 -1.93 -9.85
CA ARG A 198 -6.82 -1.64 -11.27
C ARG A 198 -6.48 -0.20 -11.65
N GLU A 199 -6.66 0.72 -10.71
CA GLU A 199 -6.48 2.16 -10.92
C GLU A 199 -5.06 2.66 -10.58
N ARG A 200 -4.10 1.77 -10.23
CA ARG A 200 -2.75 2.18 -9.81
C ARG A 200 -2.01 3.05 -10.82
N THR A 201 -2.22 2.80 -12.10
CA THR A 201 -1.62 3.59 -13.19
C THR A 201 -2.18 5.01 -13.25
N LYS A 202 -3.48 5.17 -12.97
CA LYS A 202 -4.14 6.48 -12.89
C LYS A 202 -3.66 7.26 -11.68
N ILE A 203 -3.56 6.62 -10.53
CA ILE A 203 -3.01 7.22 -9.30
C ILE A 203 -1.57 7.70 -9.55
N ALA A 204 -0.73 6.87 -10.17
CA ALA A 204 0.63 7.25 -10.51
C ALA A 204 0.68 8.43 -11.50
N ALA A 205 -0.17 8.43 -12.53
CA ALA A 205 -0.23 9.52 -13.50
C ALA A 205 -0.77 10.83 -12.90
N ILE A 206 -1.75 10.76 -11.99
CA ILE A 206 -2.24 11.94 -11.26
C ILE A 206 -1.12 12.56 -10.43
N LYS A 207 -0.34 11.73 -9.75
CA LYS A 207 0.72 12.21 -8.85
C LYS A 207 1.96 12.71 -9.59
N HIS A 208 2.38 12.03 -10.64
CA HIS A 208 3.69 12.22 -11.24
C HIS A 208 3.65 12.54 -12.74
N GLY A 209 2.48 12.60 -13.36
CA GLY A 209 2.35 12.79 -14.80
C GLY A 209 3.06 14.04 -15.31
N ASP A 210 3.02 15.13 -14.56
CA ASP A 210 3.69 16.41 -14.88
C ASP A 210 5.22 16.34 -14.85
N GLN A 211 5.78 15.35 -14.17
CA GLN A 211 7.22 15.09 -14.08
C GLN A 211 7.73 14.19 -15.21
N VAL A 212 6.82 13.52 -15.93
CA VAL A 212 7.17 12.61 -17.03
C VAL A 212 7.72 13.39 -18.21
N LYS A 213 8.91 13.01 -18.68
CA LYS A 213 9.62 13.67 -19.81
C LYS A 213 9.99 12.66 -20.88
N ALA A 214 10.13 13.15 -22.11
CA ALA A 214 10.64 12.36 -23.21
C ALA A 214 12.04 11.81 -22.88
N GLY A 215 12.23 10.51 -23.15
CA GLY A 215 13.50 9.83 -22.93
C GLY A 215 13.70 9.24 -21.53
N HIS A 216 12.80 9.48 -20.56
CA HIS A 216 12.87 8.81 -19.27
C HIS A 216 12.94 7.28 -19.42
N GLN A 217 13.80 6.64 -18.64
CA GLN A 217 13.91 5.19 -18.55
C GLN A 217 13.16 4.65 -17.31
N THR A 218 13.07 3.34 -17.17
CA THR A 218 12.43 2.71 -15.98
C THR A 218 13.05 3.19 -14.67
N ALA A 219 14.38 3.38 -14.64
CA ALA A 219 15.08 3.90 -13.45
C ALA A 219 14.64 5.32 -13.07
N ASP A 220 14.38 6.19 -14.06
CA ASP A 220 13.87 7.54 -13.80
C ASP A 220 12.47 7.48 -13.22
N PHE A 221 11.62 6.59 -13.74
CA PHE A 221 10.28 6.37 -13.21
C PHE A 221 10.31 5.77 -11.81
N ALA A 222 11.24 4.85 -11.51
CA ALA A 222 11.41 4.31 -10.16
C ALA A 222 11.73 5.43 -9.15
N ALA A 223 12.66 6.31 -9.49
CA ALA A 223 13.04 7.45 -8.67
C ALA A 223 11.91 8.50 -8.49
N MET A 224 10.96 8.56 -9.43
CA MET A 224 9.78 9.42 -9.32
C MET A 224 8.72 8.81 -8.41
N ILE A 225 8.45 7.51 -8.56
CA ILE A 225 7.39 6.80 -7.84
C ILE A 225 7.68 6.71 -6.35
N LEU A 226 8.95 6.53 -5.98
CA LEU A 226 9.39 6.42 -4.61
C LEU A 226 10.68 7.20 -4.39
N LYS A 227 10.59 8.20 -3.54
CA LYS A 227 11.73 9.03 -3.13
C LYS A 227 11.83 9.01 -1.61
N ASN A 228 12.96 8.51 -1.12
CA ASN A 228 13.27 8.59 0.30
C ASN A 228 13.84 9.98 0.61
N GLY A 229 13.28 10.65 1.61
CA GLY A 229 13.74 11.94 2.13
C GLY A 229 14.80 11.80 3.22
N ASP A 230 15.25 12.93 3.74
CA ASP A 230 16.15 12.94 4.90
C ASP A 230 15.40 12.65 6.20
N GLU A 231 14.14 13.07 6.27
CA GLU A 231 13.21 12.75 7.34
C GLU A 231 12.01 11.96 6.79
N ARG A 232 11.33 11.23 7.65
CA ARG A 232 10.15 10.41 7.27
C ARG A 232 9.01 11.24 6.65
N THR A 233 8.87 12.49 7.04
CA THR A 233 7.88 13.41 6.49
C THR A 233 8.19 13.87 5.07
N ASP A 234 9.44 13.69 4.65
CA ASP A 234 9.93 14.08 3.32
C ASP A 234 9.88 12.92 2.33
N ASP A 235 9.50 11.73 2.80
CA ASP A 235 9.32 10.57 1.94
C ASP A 235 8.14 10.81 0.98
N GLU A 236 8.40 10.63 -0.33
CA GLU A 236 7.36 10.70 -1.35
C GLU A 236 7.15 9.31 -1.97
N PHE A 237 5.97 8.76 -1.78
CA PHE A 237 5.57 7.47 -2.34
C PHE A 237 4.06 7.37 -2.54
N ILE A 238 3.63 6.40 -3.31
CA ILE A 238 2.23 5.97 -3.41
C ILE A 238 2.03 4.89 -2.37
N GLU A 239 1.13 5.13 -1.41
CA GLU A 239 0.87 4.19 -0.32
C GLU A 239 -0.14 3.13 -0.72
N LEU A 240 0.10 1.91 -0.29
CA LEU A 240 -0.79 0.77 -0.48
C LEU A 240 -1.32 0.29 0.86
N HIS A 241 -2.63 0.06 0.91
CA HIS A 241 -3.30 -0.57 2.04
C HIS A 241 -3.73 -1.99 1.65
N ILE A 242 -3.09 -2.97 2.24
CA ILE A 242 -3.36 -4.40 1.99
C ILE A 242 -4.23 -4.91 3.14
N PHE A 243 -5.46 -5.31 2.83
CA PHE A 243 -6.38 -5.83 3.85
C PHE A 243 -5.98 -7.23 4.30
N ASN A 244 -6.11 -7.49 5.60
CA ASN A 244 -5.72 -8.73 6.27
C ASN A 244 -4.20 -9.00 6.27
N LYS A 245 -3.86 -10.17 6.76
CA LYS A 245 -2.53 -10.64 7.07
C LYS A 245 -1.59 -10.72 5.87
N VAL A 246 -0.34 -10.38 6.08
CA VAL A 246 0.77 -10.57 5.15
C VAL A 246 1.86 -11.34 5.89
N GLY A 247 2.19 -12.53 5.42
CA GLY A 247 3.20 -13.38 6.02
C GLY A 247 4.20 -13.89 4.99
N PRO A 248 5.17 -14.75 5.38
CA PRO A 248 6.25 -15.20 4.52
C PRO A 248 5.78 -15.87 3.21
N THR A 249 4.61 -16.46 3.18
CA THR A 249 4.01 -17.05 1.96
C THR A 249 3.59 -16.02 0.92
N ASN A 250 3.47 -14.75 1.34
CA ASN A 250 3.19 -13.63 0.45
C ASN A 250 4.47 -12.99 -0.13
N PHE A 251 5.65 -13.35 0.36
CA PHE A 251 6.91 -12.78 -0.09
C PHE A 251 7.32 -13.39 -1.43
N GLU A 252 7.74 -12.53 -2.34
CA GLU A 252 8.28 -12.91 -3.64
C GLU A 252 9.80 -12.82 -3.65
N ARG A 253 10.32 -11.68 -3.18
CA ARG A 253 11.72 -11.33 -3.21
C ARG A 253 12.07 -10.43 -2.04
N ILE A 254 13.29 -10.55 -1.56
CA ILE A 254 13.82 -9.75 -0.47
C ILE A 254 15.14 -9.13 -0.93
N THR A 255 15.26 -7.81 -0.74
CA THR A 255 16.46 -7.04 -1.05
C THR A 255 17.01 -6.42 0.23
N PHE A 256 18.27 -6.70 0.53
CA PHE A 256 18.99 -6.06 1.62
C PHE A 256 19.62 -4.77 1.10
N GLN A 257 19.25 -3.65 1.69
CA GLN A 257 19.79 -2.32 1.31
C GLN A 257 21.14 -2.02 1.97
N LYS A 258 21.47 -2.72 3.05
CA LYS A 258 22.74 -2.63 3.75
C LYS A 258 23.39 -3.99 3.95
N LYS A 259 24.70 -4.02 3.92
CA LYS A 259 25.49 -5.23 4.24
C LYS A 259 25.29 -5.60 5.72
N LEU A 260 25.10 -6.90 5.96
CA LEU A 260 25.09 -7.46 7.30
C LEU A 260 26.51 -7.42 7.87
N THR A 261 26.72 -6.64 8.92
CA THR A 261 28.05 -6.28 9.40
C THR A 261 28.58 -7.24 10.47
N THR A 262 27.68 -7.76 11.31
CA THR A 262 28.09 -8.60 12.44
C THR A 262 28.18 -10.09 12.06
N PRO A 263 29.10 -10.87 12.69
CA PRO A 263 29.14 -12.32 12.51
C PRO A 263 27.81 -13.01 12.87
N PHE A 264 27.12 -12.48 13.89
CA PHE A 264 25.82 -13.00 14.33
C PHE A 264 24.76 -12.83 13.23
N GLU A 265 24.61 -11.62 12.67
CA GLU A 265 23.66 -11.35 11.59
C GLU A 265 23.94 -12.25 10.37
N ARG A 266 25.20 -12.41 9.98
CA ARG A 266 25.59 -13.28 8.87
C ARG A 266 25.24 -14.75 9.12
N GLN A 267 25.40 -15.23 10.36
CA GLN A 267 24.99 -16.59 10.72
C GLN A 267 23.48 -16.75 10.68
N GLN A 268 22.72 -15.81 11.27
CA GLN A 268 21.27 -15.83 11.26
C GLN A 268 20.73 -15.76 9.82
N PHE A 269 21.36 -14.97 8.98
CA PHE A 269 20.99 -14.84 7.57
C PHE A 269 21.17 -16.17 6.79
N LYS A 270 22.21 -16.96 7.05
CA LYS A 270 22.37 -18.28 6.42
C LYS A 270 21.21 -19.21 6.74
N ILE A 271 20.75 -19.20 7.99
CA ILE A 271 19.58 -20.00 8.42
C ILE A 271 18.32 -19.47 7.74
N LEU A 272 18.13 -18.14 7.76
CA LEU A 272 16.99 -17.49 7.12
C LEU A 272 16.92 -17.79 5.62
N LYS A 273 18.04 -17.70 4.91
CA LYS A 273 18.15 -17.95 3.46
C LYS A 273 17.67 -19.35 3.08
N SER A 274 17.99 -20.36 3.88
CA SER A 274 17.49 -21.72 3.67
C SER A 274 15.97 -21.81 3.78
N LYS A 275 15.38 -21.16 4.80
CA LYS A 275 13.92 -21.13 4.96
C LYS A 275 13.24 -20.35 3.84
N LEU A 276 13.78 -19.21 3.46
CA LEU A 276 13.26 -18.40 2.34
C LEU A 276 13.30 -19.18 1.02
N SER A 277 14.37 -19.93 0.77
CA SER A 277 14.48 -20.81 -0.39
C SER A 277 13.38 -21.87 -0.41
N SER A 278 13.06 -22.49 0.72
CA SER A 278 11.96 -23.46 0.81
C SER A 278 10.58 -22.85 0.53
N LEU A 279 10.44 -21.54 0.76
CA LEU A 279 9.24 -20.74 0.45
C LEU A 279 9.25 -20.17 -0.98
N GLN A 280 10.28 -20.48 -1.78
CA GLN A 280 10.49 -19.93 -3.12
C GLN A 280 10.56 -18.40 -3.12
N VAL A 281 11.22 -17.83 -2.13
CA VAL A 281 11.47 -16.38 -2.00
C VAL A 281 12.88 -16.08 -2.51
N GLY A 282 12.99 -15.20 -3.49
CA GLY A 282 14.27 -14.70 -4.00
C GLY A 282 14.98 -13.83 -2.96
N VAL A 283 16.32 -13.87 -2.91
CA VAL A 283 17.11 -13.02 -2.00
C VAL A 283 18.21 -12.33 -2.78
N ILE A 284 18.24 -10.99 -2.66
CA ILE A 284 19.27 -10.13 -3.24
C ILE A 284 20.05 -9.51 -2.08
N GLU A 285 21.37 -9.70 -2.09
CA GLU A 285 22.28 -9.15 -1.08
C GLU A 285 22.93 -7.86 -1.62
N ALA A 286 23.10 -6.83 -0.76
CA ALA A 286 23.75 -5.57 -1.08
C ALA A 286 25.28 -5.72 -1.32
#